data_bac526de7257f9e2558e999157207f88
#
_entry.id   bac526de7257f9e2558e999157207f88
#
_cell.length_a   1.000
_cell.length_b   1.000
_cell.length_c   1.000
_cell.angle_alpha   90.00
_cell.angle_beta   90.00
_cell.angle_gamma   90.00
#
_symmetry.space_group_name_H-M   'P 1'
#
loop_
_entity.id
_entity.type
_entity.pdbx_description
1 polymer ?
#
loop_
_entity_poly.entity_id
_entity_poly.type
_entity_poly.pdbx_seq_one_letter_code
_entity_poly.pdbx_strand_id
1 'polypeptide(L)'
;CHVLEDWADESLDFYEMYLRVTLPHNARRNVPLLTAHDPGWMKTAAGFVVPGMMRGVLKRQGLGRKTLPAVVRDVERHVDAVAGLLGDGEWLVGDALSLADLSVFAELACIRGSDEGARVIEGRPAVVAWMARVDRATAKP
;
A
#
# COMPACT_ATOMS: atom_id res chain seq x y z
N CYS A 1 7.54 12.29 12.80
CA CYS A 1 6.59 11.16 12.68
C CYS A 1 5.27 11.58 12.03
N HIS A 2 4.54 12.59 12.57
CA HIS A 2 3.18 12.96 12.10
C HIS A 2 3.08 13.23 10.59
N VAL A 3 4.03 13.93 9.99
CA VAL A 3 4.00 14.18 8.53
C VAL A 3 4.07 12.89 7.70
N LEU A 4 4.82 11.88 8.16
CA LEU A 4 4.91 10.59 7.47
C LEU A 4 3.67 9.73 7.70
N GLU A 5 3.06 9.86 8.88
CA GLU A 5 1.79 9.23 9.22
C GLU A 5 0.66 9.80 8.34
N ASP A 6 0.49 11.15 8.35
CA ASP A 6 -0.47 11.83 7.48
C ASP A 6 -0.25 11.51 5.99
N TRP A 7 1.01 11.44 5.56
CA TRP A 7 1.33 11.07 4.17
C TRP A 7 0.95 9.62 3.85
N ALA A 8 1.15 8.70 4.77
CA ALA A 8 0.74 7.31 4.60
C ALA A 8 -0.78 7.22 4.47
N ASP A 9 -1.52 7.80 5.41
CA ASP A 9 -2.98 7.69 5.49
C ASP A 9 -3.68 8.49 4.38
N GLU A 10 -3.20 9.70 4.05
CA GLU A 10 -3.87 10.61 3.12
C GLU A 10 -3.37 10.49 1.67
N SER A 11 -2.29 9.77 1.43
CA SER A 11 -1.71 9.63 0.10
C SER A 11 -1.49 8.18 -0.30
N LEU A 12 -0.71 7.40 0.44
CA LEU A 12 -0.36 6.02 0.05
C LEU A 12 -1.58 5.10 0.03
N ASP A 13 -2.54 5.27 0.95
CA ASP A 13 -3.81 4.54 0.99
C ASP A 13 -4.55 4.59 -0.35
N PHE A 14 -4.62 5.74 -1.02
CA PHE A 14 -5.25 5.85 -2.33
C PHE A 14 -4.52 5.07 -3.43
N TYR A 15 -3.18 4.97 -3.36
CA TYR A 15 -2.41 4.15 -4.32
C TYR A 15 -2.62 2.66 -4.06
N GLU A 16 -2.68 2.24 -2.78
CA GLU A 16 -3.01 0.86 -2.44
C GLU A 16 -4.39 0.48 -2.95
N MET A 17 -5.41 1.30 -2.66
CA MET A 17 -6.77 1.08 -3.15
C MET A 17 -6.83 1.00 -4.68
N TYR A 18 -6.10 1.88 -5.38
CA TYR A 18 -6.06 1.85 -6.84
C TYR A 18 -5.50 0.51 -7.33
N LEU A 19 -4.34 0.12 -6.85
CA LEU A 19 -3.64 -1.07 -7.35
C LEU A 19 -4.32 -2.36 -6.92
N ARG A 20 -4.73 -2.51 -5.66
CA ARG A 20 -5.28 -3.75 -5.12
C ARG A 20 -6.74 -3.98 -5.49
N VAL A 21 -7.54 -2.92 -5.50
CA VAL A 21 -9.01 -3.05 -5.55
C VAL A 21 -9.58 -2.71 -6.91
N THR A 22 -9.00 -1.76 -7.67
CA THR A 22 -9.60 -1.33 -8.94
C THR A 22 -9.11 -2.11 -10.16
N LEU A 23 -7.93 -2.72 -10.09
CA LEU A 23 -7.37 -3.53 -11.17
C LEU A 23 -7.94 -4.95 -11.11
N PRO A 24 -8.59 -5.46 -12.19
CA PRO A 24 -9.35 -6.71 -12.12
C PRO A 24 -8.52 -7.93 -11.68
N HIS A 25 -7.25 -8.02 -12.10
CA HIS A 25 -6.37 -9.13 -11.75
C HIS A 25 -5.98 -9.11 -10.26
N ASN A 26 -5.72 -7.93 -9.70
CA ASN A 26 -5.43 -7.76 -8.28
C ASN A 26 -6.69 -7.85 -7.42
N ALA A 27 -7.81 -7.28 -7.87
CA ALA A 27 -9.07 -7.28 -7.13
C ALA A 27 -9.59 -8.70 -6.87
N ARG A 28 -9.45 -9.63 -7.84
CA ARG A 28 -9.84 -11.04 -7.67
C ARG A 28 -9.14 -11.72 -6.48
N ARG A 29 -7.92 -11.31 -6.17
CA ARG A 29 -7.12 -11.85 -5.06
C ARG A 29 -7.38 -11.10 -3.75
N ASN A 30 -7.48 -9.79 -3.82
CA ASN A 30 -7.49 -8.94 -2.63
C ASN A 30 -8.91 -8.69 -2.05
N VAL A 31 -9.94 -8.52 -2.88
CA VAL A 31 -11.31 -8.27 -2.37
C VAL A 31 -11.83 -9.40 -1.48
N PRO A 32 -11.62 -10.71 -1.78
CA PRO A 32 -11.99 -11.78 -0.87
C PRO A 32 -11.31 -11.72 0.51
N LEU A 33 -10.10 -11.16 0.59
CA LEU A 33 -9.40 -10.98 1.87
C LEU A 33 -10.05 -9.91 2.73
N LEU A 34 -10.52 -8.81 2.12
CA LEU A 34 -11.24 -7.73 2.80
C LEU A 34 -12.57 -8.21 3.39
N THR A 35 -13.17 -9.22 2.79
CA THR A 35 -14.47 -9.79 3.20
C THR A 35 -14.35 -11.17 3.83
N ALA A 36 -13.16 -11.54 4.33
CA ALA A 36 -12.88 -12.91 4.80
C ALA A 36 -13.83 -13.38 5.91
N HIS A 37 -14.35 -12.47 6.73
CA HIS A 37 -15.26 -12.75 7.84
C HIS A 37 -16.75 -12.57 7.49
N ASP A 38 -17.07 -12.16 6.25
CA ASP A 38 -18.44 -11.90 5.83
C ASP A 38 -19.15 -13.18 5.34
N PRO A 39 -20.49 -13.24 5.37
CA PRO A 39 -21.27 -14.32 4.78
C PRO A 39 -20.96 -14.51 3.28
N GLY A 40 -21.03 -15.73 2.78
CA GLY A 40 -20.63 -16.09 1.40
C GLY A 40 -21.30 -15.26 0.30
N TRP A 41 -22.60 -14.93 0.45
CA TRP A 41 -23.29 -14.07 -0.50
C TRP A 41 -22.75 -12.62 -0.53
N MET A 42 -22.33 -12.10 0.63
CA MET A 42 -21.68 -10.79 0.71
C MET A 42 -20.32 -10.78 0.03
N LYS A 43 -19.53 -11.85 0.18
CA LYS A 43 -18.23 -12.00 -0.53
C LYS A 43 -18.41 -11.90 -2.04
N THR A 44 -19.42 -12.61 -2.56
CA THR A 44 -19.73 -12.58 -3.99
C THR A 44 -20.18 -11.19 -4.45
N ALA A 45 -21.10 -10.56 -3.72
CA ALA A 45 -21.55 -9.20 -4.03
C ALA A 45 -20.41 -8.17 -3.96
N ALA A 46 -19.55 -8.26 -2.92
CA ALA A 46 -18.41 -7.38 -2.75
C ALA A 46 -17.44 -7.44 -3.93
N GLY A 47 -17.21 -8.62 -4.50
CA GLY A 47 -16.36 -8.79 -5.68
C GLY A 47 -16.77 -7.94 -6.89
N PHE A 48 -18.06 -7.62 -7.01
CA PHE A 48 -18.59 -6.76 -8.08
C PHE A 48 -18.73 -5.30 -7.65
N VAL A 49 -19.21 -5.08 -6.43
CA VAL A 49 -19.58 -3.72 -5.94
C VAL A 49 -18.35 -2.92 -5.52
N VAL A 50 -17.45 -3.53 -4.75
CA VAL A 50 -16.31 -2.82 -4.15
C VAL A 50 -15.39 -2.20 -5.19
N PRO A 51 -14.96 -2.90 -6.26
CA PRO A 51 -14.11 -2.30 -7.29
C PRO A 51 -14.79 -1.11 -8.00
N GLY A 52 -16.09 -1.20 -8.26
CA GLY A 52 -16.87 -0.12 -8.87
C GLY A 52 -16.96 1.12 -7.98
N MET A 53 -17.27 0.91 -6.71
CA MET A 53 -17.34 1.98 -5.69
C MET A 53 -15.98 2.67 -5.55
N MET A 54 -14.90 1.91 -5.40
CA MET A 54 -13.55 2.46 -5.24
C MET A 54 -13.10 3.25 -6.47
N ARG A 55 -13.38 2.79 -7.69
CA ARG A 55 -13.13 3.60 -8.90
C ARG A 55 -13.85 4.94 -8.84
N GLY A 56 -15.08 4.99 -8.33
CA GLY A 56 -15.84 6.23 -8.14
C GLY A 56 -15.20 7.17 -7.13
N VAL A 57 -14.73 6.65 -6.00
CA VAL A 57 -14.01 7.40 -4.96
C VAL A 57 -12.73 7.97 -5.50
N LEU A 58 -11.87 7.14 -6.09
CA LEU A 58 -10.57 7.53 -6.64
C LEU A 58 -10.69 8.53 -7.80
N LYS A 59 -11.76 8.41 -8.63
CA LYS A 59 -12.02 9.39 -9.69
C LYS A 59 -12.37 10.78 -9.13
N ARG A 60 -13.11 10.84 -8.02
CA ARG A 60 -13.42 12.10 -7.33
C ARG A 60 -12.20 12.70 -6.65
N GLN A 61 -11.42 11.88 -5.97
CA GLN A 61 -10.16 12.26 -5.34
C GLN A 61 -9.11 12.75 -6.37
N GLY A 62 -9.10 12.21 -7.59
CA GLY A 62 -8.21 12.63 -8.68
C GLY A 62 -7.28 11.54 -9.18
N LEU A 63 -6.81 10.62 -8.32
CA LEU A 63 -5.91 9.53 -8.70
C LEU A 63 -6.51 8.62 -9.76
N GLY A 64 -7.81 8.34 -9.69
CA GLY A 64 -8.53 7.52 -10.66
C GLY A 64 -8.69 8.15 -12.07
N ARG A 65 -8.14 9.35 -12.29
CA ARG A 65 -8.04 9.99 -13.63
C ARG A 65 -6.69 9.72 -14.29
N LYS A 66 -5.71 9.21 -13.55
CA LYS A 66 -4.40 8.86 -14.07
C LYS A 66 -4.43 7.52 -14.79
N THR A 67 -3.54 7.36 -15.76
CA THR A 67 -3.29 6.05 -16.39
C THR A 67 -2.50 5.14 -15.47
N LEU A 68 -2.65 3.83 -15.60
CA LEU A 68 -1.88 2.87 -14.79
C LEU A 68 -0.36 3.12 -14.83
N PRO A 69 0.29 3.37 -16.00
CA PRO A 69 1.71 3.70 -15.99
C PRO A 69 2.06 4.97 -15.22
N ALA A 70 1.15 5.96 -15.15
CA ALA A 70 1.37 7.16 -14.35
C ALA A 70 1.27 6.86 -12.85
N VAL A 71 0.30 6.04 -12.45
CA VAL A 71 0.15 5.59 -11.06
C VAL A 71 1.37 4.78 -10.61
N VAL A 72 1.84 3.86 -11.45
CA VAL A 72 3.06 3.07 -11.14
C VAL A 72 4.28 3.97 -10.95
N ARG A 73 4.49 4.96 -11.84
CA ARG A 73 5.59 5.93 -11.66
C ARG A 73 5.46 6.76 -10.38
N ASP A 74 4.24 7.08 -9.97
CA ASP A 74 4.04 7.78 -8.70
C ASP A 74 4.42 6.87 -7.52
N VAL A 75 4.04 5.59 -7.54
CA VAL A 75 4.43 4.60 -6.52
C VAL A 75 5.94 4.41 -6.51
N GLU A 76 6.60 4.36 -7.68
CA GLU A 76 8.08 4.33 -7.76
C GLU A 76 8.70 5.51 -7.00
N ARG A 77 8.20 6.75 -7.23
CA ARG A 77 8.69 7.93 -6.52
C ARG A 77 8.45 7.88 -5.01
N HIS A 78 7.32 7.35 -4.57
CA HIS A 78 7.03 7.18 -3.16
C HIS A 78 7.98 6.16 -2.51
N VAL A 79 8.21 5.02 -3.16
CA VAL A 79 9.14 4.00 -2.65
C VAL A 79 10.59 4.50 -2.68
N ASP A 80 10.98 5.26 -3.70
CA ASP A 80 12.29 5.92 -3.78
C ASP A 80 12.46 6.97 -2.65
N ALA A 81 11.39 7.70 -2.30
CA ALA A 81 11.40 8.62 -1.17
C ALA A 81 11.61 7.88 0.16
N VAL A 82 10.95 6.74 0.35
CA VAL A 82 11.19 5.88 1.54
C VAL A 82 12.63 5.40 1.59
N ALA A 83 13.18 4.94 0.47
CA ALA A 83 14.59 4.54 0.40
C ALA A 83 15.53 5.71 0.74
N GLY A 84 15.21 6.91 0.26
CA GLY A 84 15.97 8.13 0.57
C GLY A 84 15.90 8.56 2.04
N LEU A 85 14.72 8.40 2.67
CA LEU A 85 14.53 8.68 4.11
C LEU A 85 15.32 7.70 4.98
N LEU A 86 15.37 6.44 4.59
CA LEU A 86 16.17 5.42 5.29
C LEU A 86 17.65 5.75 5.23
N GLY A 87 18.16 6.17 4.06
CA GLY A 87 19.60 6.40 3.87
C GLY A 87 20.42 5.20 4.37
N ASP A 88 21.34 5.47 5.30
CA ASP A 88 22.11 4.45 6.01
C ASP A 88 21.48 4.04 7.35
N GLY A 89 20.29 4.57 7.68
CA GLY A 89 19.57 4.32 8.92
C GLY A 89 18.79 3.01 8.92
N GLU A 90 18.40 2.59 10.10
CA GLU A 90 17.57 1.41 10.29
C GLU A 90 16.07 1.72 10.26
N TRP A 91 15.67 2.94 10.62
CA TRP A 91 14.30 3.40 10.77
C TRP A 91 14.06 4.70 10.01
N LEU A 92 12.80 5.01 9.70
CA LEU A 92 12.43 6.22 8.96
C LEU A 92 12.67 7.49 9.76
N VAL A 93 12.58 7.40 11.11
CA VAL A 93 12.76 8.55 12.00
C VAL A 93 13.53 8.11 13.25
N GLY A 94 14.71 8.69 13.46
CA GLY A 94 15.53 8.40 14.65
C GLY A 94 16.14 7.01 14.66
N ASP A 95 16.45 6.52 15.85
CA ASP A 95 17.26 5.31 16.05
C ASP A 95 16.43 4.10 16.54
N ALA A 96 15.10 4.21 16.55
CA ALA A 96 14.20 3.17 17.00
C ALA A 96 12.92 3.12 16.18
N LEU A 97 12.23 1.96 16.22
CA LEU A 97 10.92 1.78 15.61
C LEU A 97 9.97 2.90 16.07
N SER A 98 9.39 3.59 15.12
CA SER A 98 8.49 4.73 15.33
C SER A 98 7.11 4.49 14.70
N LEU A 99 6.15 5.35 15.04
CA LEU A 99 4.83 5.32 14.40
C LEU A 99 4.91 5.55 12.89
N ALA A 100 5.85 6.38 12.43
CA ALA A 100 6.10 6.58 11.01
C ALA A 100 6.49 5.28 10.28
N ASP A 101 7.31 4.43 10.92
CA ASP A 101 7.66 3.13 10.36
C ASP A 101 6.42 2.23 10.25
N LEU A 102 5.57 2.22 11.26
CA LEU A 102 4.37 1.38 11.29
C LEU A 102 3.36 1.80 10.21
N SER A 103 3.06 3.11 10.12
CA SER A 103 2.09 3.64 9.16
C SER A 103 2.58 3.42 7.72
N VAL A 104 3.81 3.81 7.40
CA VAL A 104 4.36 3.65 6.06
C VAL A 104 4.52 2.16 5.69
N PHE A 105 4.92 1.32 6.65
CA PHE A 105 5.01 -0.14 6.44
C PHE A 105 3.66 -0.74 6.11
N ALA A 106 2.59 -0.38 6.83
CA ALA A 106 1.26 -0.91 6.60
C ALA A 106 0.79 -0.64 5.17
N GLU A 107 0.94 0.60 4.71
CA GLU A 107 0.55 0.99 3.35
C GLU A 107 1.42 0.33 2.28
N LEU A 108 2.74 0.26 2.46
CA LEU A 108 3.61 -0.44 1.51
C LEU A 108 3.38 -1.95 1.50
N ALA A 109 3.04 -2.57 2.62
CA ALA A 109 2.65 -3.98 2.67
C ALA A 109 1.35 -4.23 1.88
N CYS A 110 0.39 -3.31 1.98
CA CYS A 110 -0.82 -3.33 1.18
C CYS A 110 -0.53 -3.12 -0.32
N ILE A 111 0.27 -2.12 -0.68
CA ILE A 111 0.71 -1.88 -2.07
C ILE A 111 1.43 -3.11 -2.64
N ARG A 112 2.30 -3.75 -1.88
CA ARG A 112 2.99 -5.01 -2.25
C ARG A 112 2.02 -6.16 -2.51
N GLY A 113 0.81 -6.12 -1.99
CA GLY A 113 -0.27 -7.05 -2.29
C GLY A 113 -0.78 -7.01 -3.74
N SER A 114 -0.33 -6.05 -4.56
CA SER A 114 -0.60 -5.93 -5.99
C SER A 114 0.62 -6.35 -6.82
N ASP A 115 0.40 -6.80 -8.06
CA ASP A 115 1.49 -7.24 -8.94
C ASP A 115 2.43 -6.08 -9.33
N GLU A 116 1.86 -4.89 -9.55
CA GLU A 116 2.60 -3.67 -9.87
C GLU A 116 3.40 -3.17 -8.66
N GLY A 117 2.76 -3.11 -7.51
CA GLY A 117 3.38 -2.67 -6.27
C GLY A 117 4.50 -3.61 -5.81
N ALA A 118 4.29 -4.92 -5.91
CA ALA A 118 5.32 -5.92 -5.60
C ALA A 118 6.58 -5.67 -6.42
N ARG A 119 6.46 -5.52 -7.76
CA ARG A 119 7.61 -5.25 -8.63
C ARG A 119 8.36 -3.97 -8.27
N VAL A 120 7.62 -2.91 -7.92
CA VAL A 120 8.23 -1.64 -7.52
C VAL A 120 9.01 -1.78 -6.23
N ILE A 121 8.42 -2.40 -5.21
CA ILE A 121 9.03 -2.56 -3.88
C ILE A 121 10.22 -3.53 -3.94
N GLU A 122 10.08 -4.66 -4.63
CA GLU A 122 11.13 -5.67 -4.77
C GLU A 122 12.35 -5.16 -5.55
N GLY A 123 12.17 -4.16 -6.39
CA GLY A 123 13.26 -3.43 -7.04
C GLY A 123 14.08 -2.52 -6.12
N ARG A 124 13.74 -2.39 -4.82
CA ARG A 124 14.40 -1.51 -3.84
C ARG A 124 14.85 -2.31 -2.61
N PRO A 125 16.03 -2.95 -2.64
CA PRO A 125 16.49 -3.84 -1.57
C PRO A 125 16.51 -3.21 -0.18
N ALA A 126 16.83 -1.92 -0.06
CA ALA A 126 16.84 -1.19 1.21
C ALA A 126 15.42 -1.14 1.83
N VAL A 127 14.40 -0.86 1.01
CA VAL A 127 13.00 -0.84 1.46
C VAL A 127 12.53 -2.24 1.86
N VAL A 128 12.88 -3.27 1.08
CA VAL A 128 12.56 -4.66 1.41
C VAL A 128 13.19 -5.07 2.74
N ALA A 129 14.46 -4.72 2.97
CA ALA A 129 15.17 -5.02 4.21
C ALA A 129 14.55 -4.30 5.42
N TRP A 130 14.17 -3.02 5.25
CA TRP A 130 13.47 -2.26 6.27
C TRP A 130 12.08 -2.85 6.57
N MET A 131 11.29 -3.17 5.55
CA MET A 131 9.99 -3.83 5.76
C MET A 131 10.12 -5.13 6.54
N ALA A 132 11.12 -5.95 6.22
CA ALA A 132 11.39 -7.18 6.96
C ALA A 132 11.85 -6.93 8.41
N ARG A 133 12.46 -5.78 8.70
CA ARG A 133 12.85 -5.36 10.05
C ARG A 133 11.62 -4.94 10.86
N VAL A 134 10.73 -4.12 10.28
CA VAL A 134 9.47 -3.72 10.92
C VAL A 134 8.62 -4.95 11.24
N ASP A 135 8.45 -5.86 10.28
CA ASP A 135 7.69 -7.10 10.44
C ASP A 135 8.21 -7.93 11.63
N ARG A 136 9.53 -8.13 11.70
CA ARG A 136 10.14 -8.83 12.85
C ARG A 136 9.96 -8.12 14.19
N ALA A 137 10.04 -6.79 14.19
CA ALA A 137 9.89 -6.00 15.42
C ALA A 137 8.44 -5.98 15.96
N THR A 138 7.46 -6.24 15.08
CA THR A 138 6.03 -6.25 15.41
C THR A 138 5.43 -7.64 15.49
N ALA A 139 6.18 -8.69 15.11
CA ALA A 139 5.74 -10.07 15.22
C ALA A 139 5.42 -10.41 16.68
N LYS A 140 4.21 -10.94 16.92
CA LYS A 140 3.88 -11.47 18.25
C LYS A 140 4.76 -12.69 18.55
N PRO A 141 5.25 -12.79 19.80
CA PRO A 141 5.97 -13.98 20.26
C PRO A 141 5.09 -15.24 20.20
#